data_0e60c8b69f9667d93246cdf81dd46a79
#
_entry.id   0e60c8b69f9667d93246cdf81dd46a79
#
_cell.length_a   1.000
_cell.length_b   1.000
_cell.length_c   1.000
_cell.angle_alpha   90.00
_cell.angle_beta   90.00
_cell.angle_gamma   90.00
#
_symmetry.space_group_name_H-M   'P 1'
#
loop_
_entity.id
_entity.type
_entity.pdbx_description
1 polymer ?
#
loop_
_entity_poly.entity_id
_entity_poly.type
_entity_poly.pdbx_seq_one_letter_code
_entity_poly.pdbx_strand_id
1 'polypeptide(L)'
;MSSFLKVSFFSACLTLFKMLMGFVIAKVIAIYTGPSGMALLGQLQSFVTGVNGIVNAPVGNGIVKYTAEHCDKGSDICSQWWKPAIAFSFSFSIILSIIAIPFSNEISYLLLNSTEYNYLIIITLINLPFT
;
A
#
# COMPACT_ATOMS: atom_id res chain seq x y z
N MET A 1 -31.85 -1.86 -0.95
CA MET A 1 -31.31 -1.33 -2.21
C MET A 1 -30.85 0.13 -2.12
N SER A 2 -31.57 1.02 -1.46
CA SER A 2 -31.17 2.45 -1.34
C SER A 2 -29.86 2.68 -0.58
N SER A 3 -29.55 1.85 0.42
CA SER A 3 -28.32 1.97 1.22
C SER A 3 -27.07 1.60 0.42
N PHE A 4 -27.15 0.57 -0.42
CA PHE A 4 -26.05 0.14 -1.28
C PHE A 4 -25.69 1.21 -2.35
N LEU A 5 -26.69 1.82 -2.96
CA LEU A 5 -26.49 2.90 -3.93
C LEU A 5 -25.84 4.12 -3.30
N LYS A 6 -26.24 4.48 -2.06
CA LYS A 6 -25.63 5.61 -1.32
C LYS A 6 -24.14 5.33 -1.03
N VAL A 7 -23.81 4.14 -0.57
CA VAL A 7 -22.43 3.76 -0.28
C VAL A 7 -21.58 3.75 -1.56
N SER A 8 -22.10 3.19 -2.65
CA SER A 8 -21.40 3.18 -3.95
C SER A 8 -21.18 4.59 -4.50
N PHE A 9 -22.18 5.45 -4.41
CA PHE A 9 -22.07 6.85 -4.84
C PHE A 9 -21.05 7.62 -4.01
N PHE A 10 -21.08 7.47 -2.69
CA PHE A 10 -20.11 8.12 -1.80
C PHE A 10 -18.68 7.63 -2.05
N SER A 11 -18.50 6.34 -2.27
CA SER A 11 -17.21 5.74 -2.63
C SER A 11 -16.69 6.28 -3.98
N ALA A 12 -17.57 6.43 -4.98
CA ALA A 12 -17.21 7.02 -6.27
C ALA A 12 -16.77 8.49 -6.12
N CYS A 13 -17.49 9.29 -5.33
CA CYS A 13 -17.12 10.69 -5.06
C CYS A 13 -15.74 10.78 -4.36
N LEU A 14 -15.48 9.93 -3.37
CA LEU A 14 -14.18 9.88 -2.69
C LEU A 14 -13.06 9.50 -3.65
N THR A 15 -13.31 8.56 -4.55
CA THR A 15 -12.33 8.14 -5.56
C THR A 15 -12.02 9.27 -6.54
N LEU A 16 -13.04 9.98 -7.01
CA LEU A 16 -12.86 11.16 -7.87
C LEU A 16 -12.06 12.25 -7.16
N PHE A 17 -12.36 12.53 -5.90
CA PHE A 17 -11.62 13.50 -5.10
C PHE A 17 -10.16 13.09 -4.94
N LYS A 18 -9.88 11.83 -4.66
CA LYS A 18 -8.51 11.27 -4.61
C LYS A 18 -7.77 11.45 -5.94
N MET A 19 -8.43 11.17 -7.07
CA MET A 19 -7.83 11.35 -8.39
C MET A 19 -7.50 12.79 -8.69
N LEU A 20 -8.39 13.73 -8.37
CA LEU A 20 -8.15 15.17 -8.55
C LEU A 20 -6.98 15.64 -7.70
N MET A 21 -6.93 15.25 -6.42
CA MET A 21 -5.80 15.58 -5.54
C MET A 21 -4.48 14.98 -6.04
N GLY A 22 -4.49 13.74 -6.51
CA GLY A 22 -3.32 13.10 -7.13
C GLY A 22 -2.83 13.86 -8.35
N PHE A 23 -3.74 14.34 -9.19
CA PHE A 23 -3.40 15.13 -10.38
C PHE A 23 -2.78 16.49 -10.02
N VAL A 24 -3.35 17.18 -9.02
CA VAL A 24 -2.81 18.46 -8.52
C VAL A 24 -1.39 18.27 -7.95
N ILE A 25 -1.19 17.25 -7.12
CA ILE A 25 0.13 16.93 -6.56
C ILE A 25 1.14 16.61 -7.67
N ALA A 26 0.76 15.77 -8.62
CA ALA A 26 1.63 15.43 -9.75
C ALA A 26 2.01 16.67 -10.57
N LYS A 27 1.05 17.58 -10.82
CA LYS A 27 1.31 18.84 -11.53
C LYS A 27 2.26 19.75 -10.75
N VAL A 28 2.09 19.88 -9.45
CA VAL A 28 2.98 20.68 -8.60
C VAL A 28 4.40 20.11 -8.66
N ILE A 29 4.56 18.81 -8.48
CA ILE A 29 5.86 18.15 -8.56
C ILE A 29 6.50 18.34 -9.93
N ALA A 30 5.74 18.16 -11.01
CA ALA A 30 6.25 18.37 -12.37
C ALA A 30 6.79 19.79 -12.61
N ILE A 31 6.14 20.81 -12.05
CA ILE A 31 6.57 22.20 -12.18
C ILE A 31 7.86 22.47 -11.40
N TYR A 32 7.97 21.93 -10.16
CA TYR A 32 9.10 22.23 -9.29
C TYR A 32 10.32 21.35 -9.53
N THR A 33 10.14 20.08 -9.88
CA THR A 33 11.24 19.09 -10.02
C THR A 33 11.49 18.65 -11.46
N GLY A 34 10.63 19.05 -12.41
CA GLY A 34 10.76 18.70 -13.80
C GLY A 34 10.56 17.19 -14.12
N PRO A 35 10.93 16.76 -15.34
CA PRO A 35 10.73 15.37 -15.78
C PRO A 35 11.49 14.34 -14.95
N SER A 36 12.70 14.70 -14.46
CA SER A 36 13.52 13.81 -13.62
C SER A 36 12.88 13.52 -12.26
N GLY A 37 12.29 14.53 -11.63
CA GLY A 37 11.57 14.35 -10.36
C GLY A 37 10.29 13.52 -10.52
N MET A 38 9.58 13.67 -11.65
CA MET A 38 8.42 12.83 -11.97
C MET A 38 8.80 11.38 -12.19
N ALA A 39 9.94 11.10 -12.86
CA ALA A 39 10.43 9.75 -13.05
C ALA A 39 10.77 9.10 -11.70
N LEU A 40 11.49 9.82 -10.83
CA LEU A 40 11.86 9.38 -9.49
C LEU A 40 10.63 9.07 -8.63
N LEU A 41 9.63 9.95 -8.66
CA LEU A 41 8.35 9.73 -7.96
C LEU A 41 7.63 8.48 -8.47
N GLY A 42 7.58 8.30 -9.78
CA GLY A 42 6.95 7.12 -10.40
C GLY A 42 7.64 5.81 -10.01
N GLN A 43 8.97 5.81 -9.98
CA GLN A 43 9.76 4.65 -9.54
C GLN A 43 9.52 4.33 -8.07
N LEU A 44 9.54 5.35 -7.20
CA LEU A 44 9.26 5.18 -5.78
C LEU A 44 7.83 4.65 -5.56
N GLN A 45 6.85 5.20 -6.25
CA GLN A 45 5.45 4.77 -6.17
C GLN A 45 5.26 3.33 -6.65
N SER A 46 5.95 2.92 -7.71
CA SER A 46 5.94 1.55 -8.21
C SER A 46 6.56 0.58 -7.21
N PHE A 47 7.66 0.98 -6.57
CA PHE A 47 8.29 0.21 -5.50
C PHE A 47 7.34 0.02 -4.31
N VAL A 48 6.76 1.11 -3.79
CA VAL A 48 5.79 1.07 -2.69
C VAL A 48 4.61 0.15 -3.01
N THR A 49 4.04 0.28 -4.20
CA THR A 49 2.91 -0.54 -4.65
C THR A 49 3.29 -2.01 -4.79
N GLY A 50 4.48 -2.29 -5.33
CA GLY A 50 4.99 -3.65 -5.46
C GLY A 50 5.20 -4.34 -4.11
N VAL A 51 5.85 -3.64 -3.16
CA VAL A 51 6.09 -4.16 -1.82
C VAL A 51 4.77 -4.36 -1.06
N ASN A 52 3.85 -3.40 -1.12
CA ASN A 52 2.52 -3.53 -0.53
C ASN A 52 1.74 -4.70 -1.16
N GLY A 53 1.85 -4.90 -2.46
CA GLY A 53 1.26 -6.04 -3.14
C GLY A 53 1.75 -7.38 -2.59
N ILE A 54 3.06 -7.51 -2.38
CA ILE A 54 3.68 -8.74 -1.82
C ILE A 54 3.21 -8.98 -0.37
N VAL A 55 3.15 -7.93 0.45
CA VAL A 55 2.74 -8.03 1.86
C VAL A 55 1.26 -8.38 2.00
N ASN A 56 0.40 -7.77 1.19
CA ASN A 56 -1.05 -7.90 1.32
C ASN A 56 -1.64 -9.06 0.50
N ALA A 57 -0.95 -9.58 -0.52
CA ALA A 57 -1.47 -10.64 -1.38
C ALA A 57 -1.89 -11.91 -0.64
N PRO A 58 -1.10 -12.47 0.30
CA PRO A 58 -1.48 -13.69 1.01
C PRO A 58 -2.71 -13.50 1.91
N VAL A 59 -2.80 -12.32 2.54
CA VAL A 59 -3.83 -12.00 3.54
C VAL A 59 -5.12 -11.54 2.89
N GLY A 60 -5.05 -10.67 1.88
CA GLY A 60 -6.22 -10.14 1.19
C GLY A 60 -7.09 -11.23 0.56
N ASN A 61 -6.49 -12.10 -0.22
CA ASN A 61 -7.20 -13.21 -0.86
C ASN A 61 -7.72 -14.26 0.15
N GLY A 62 -6.93 -14.53 1.20
CA GLY A 62 -7.33 -15.44 2.27
C GLY A 62 -8.53 -14.91 3.05
N ILE A 63 -8.48 -13.66 3.51
CA ILE A 63 -9.58 -13.04 4.27
C ILE A 63 -10.87 -13.01 3.45
N VAL A 64 -10.81 -12.57 2.18
CA VAL A 64 -11.98 -12.49 1.31
C VAL A 64 -12.62 -13.86 1.15
N LYS A 65 -11.84 -14.90 0.89
CA LYS A 65 -12.34 -16.27 0.72
C LYS A 65 -12.98 -16.80 2.00
N TYR A 66 -12.28 -16.73 3.13
CA TYR A 66 -12.80 -17.22 4.42
C TYR A 66 -14.00 -16.42 4.91
N THR A 67 -14.02 -15.11 4.67
CA THR A 67 -15.16 -14.26 5.00
C THR A 67 -16.40 -14.67 4.17
N ALA A 68 -16.22 -14.91 2.87
CA ALA A 68 -17.31 -15.33 2.00
C ALA A 68 -17.87 -16.72 2.37
N GLU A 69 -17.01 -17.64 2.80
CA GLU A 69 -17.41 -19.02 3.14
C GLU A 69 -18.06 -19.17 4.53
N HIS A 70 -17.73 -18.30 5.50
CA HIS A 70 -18.06 -18.49 6.91
C HIS A 70 -18.89 -17.37 7.55
N CYS A 71 -19.01 -16.20 6.92
CA CYS A 71 -19.81 -15.10 7.49
C CYS A 71 -21.32 -15.37 7.53
N ASP A 72 -21.83 -16.33 6.75
CA ASP A 72 -23.22 -16.78 6.83
C ASP A 72 -23.53 -17.58 8.12
N LYS A 73 -22.51 -18.00 8.86
CA LYS A 73 -22.64 -18.85 10.07
C LYS A 73 -22.58 -18.09 11.40
N GLY A 74 -22.45 -16.75 11.37
CA GLY A 74 -22.46 -15.90 12.56
C GLY A 74 -21.29 -14.91 12.64
N SER A 75 -21.53 -13.71 13.16
CA SER A 75 -20.56 -12.62 13.28
C SER A 75 -19.35 -12.94 14.17
N ASP A 76 -19.50 -13.82 15.13
CA ASP A 76 -18.44 -14.16 16.10
C ASP A 76 -17.34 -15.04 15.48
N ILE A 77 -17.71 -15.89 14.52
CA ILE A 77 -16.75 -16.74 13.79
C ILE A 77 -15.90 -15.89 12.85
N CYS A 78 -16.50 -14.89 12.22
CA CYS A 78 -15.81 -13.96 11.34
C CYS A 78 -14.70 -13.18 12.08
N SER A 79 -15.00 -12.71 13.29
CA SER A 79 -14.04 -11.93 14.10
C SER A 79 -12.83 -12.74 14.58
N GLN A 80 -12.98 -14.05 14.77
CA GLN A 80 -11.89 -14.95 15.20
C GLN A 80 -10.79 -15.11 14.14
N TRP A 81 -11.15 -14.99 12.85
CA TRP A 81 -10.18 -15.14 11.75
C TRP A 81 -9.49 -13.82 11.37
N TRP A 82 -10.10 -12.69 11.66
CA TRP A 82 -9.51 -11.38 11.36
C TRP A 82 -8.29 -11.06 12.22
N LYS A 83 -8.33 -11.41 13.51
CA LYS A 83 -7.21 -11.18 14.44
C LYS A 83 -5.91 -11.88 14.00
N PRO A 84 -5.90 -13.20 13.75
CA PRO A 84 -4.68 -13.87 13.29
C PRO A 84 -4.23 -13.42 11.91
N ALA A 85 -5.15 -13.06 11.01
CA ALA A 85 -4.80 -12.57 9.68
C ALA A 85 -4.07 -11.22 9.74
N ILE A 86 -4.57 -10.27 10.55
CA ILE A 86 -3.92 -8.99 10.78
C ILE A 86 -2.56 -9.18 11.46
N ALA A 87 -2.48 -10.03 12.48
CA ALA A 87 -1.23 -10.34 13.18
C ALA A 87 -0.19 -10.95 12.22
N PHE A 88 -0.62 -11.84 11.33
CA PHE A 88 0.25 -12.44 10.32
C PHE A 88 0.77 -11.41 9.31
N SER A 89 -0.10 -10.56 8.78
CA SER A 89 0.29 -9.48 7.87
C SER A 89 1.28 -8.52 8.51
N PHE A 90 1.01 -8.13 9.75
CA PHE A 90 1.88 -7.24 10.53
C PHE A 90 3.26 -7.87 10.79
N SER A 91 3.30 -9.13 11.23
CA SER A 91 4.55 -9.86 11.46
C SER A 91 5.35 -10.03 10.16
N PHE A 92 4.69 -10.39 9.07
CA PHE A 92 5.33 -10.56 7.77
C PHE A 92 5.90 -9.25 7.23
N SER A 93 5.17 -8.14 7.41
CA SER A 93 5.62 -6.80 7.05
C SER A 93 6.86 -6.37 7.84
N ILE A 94 6.90 -6.64 9.15
CA ILE A 94 8.06 -6.35 10.00
C ILE A 94 9.29 -7.15 9.54
N ILE A 95 9.13 -8.44 9.30
CA ILE A 95 10.22 -9.32 8.84
C ILE A 95 10.76 -8.80 7.51
N LEU A 96 9.88 -8.48 6.56
CA LEU A 96 10.27 -7.94 5.27
C LEU A 96 11.03 -6.61 5.40
N SER A 97 10.56 -5.71 6.27
CA SER A 97 11.22 -4.44 6.55
C SER A 97 12.62 -4.64 7.15
N ILE A 98 12.76 -5.52 8.12
CA ILE A 98 14.06 -5.82 8.75
C ILE A 98 15.06 -6.40 7.74
N ILE A 99 14.61 -7.26 6.83
CA ILE A 99 15.47 -7.84 5.79
C ILE A 99 15.82 -6.79 4.73
N ALA A 100 14.90 -5.91 4.37
CA ALA A 100 15.10 -4.94 3.31
C ALA A 100 15.93 -3.70 3.73
N ILE A 101 15.93 -3.33 5.00
CA ILE A 101 16.70 -2.16 5.52
C ILE A 101 18.20 -2.27 5.20
N PRO A 102 18.92 -3.38 5.46
CA PRO A 102 20.35 -3.47 5.12
C PRO A 102 20.63 -3.40 3.62
N PHE A 103 19.66 -3.78 2.79
CA PHE A 103 19.76 -3.69 1.32
C PHE A 103 19.26 -2.37 0.75
N SER A 104 18.88 -1.40 1.59
CA SER A 104 18.29 -0.13 1.16
C SER A 104 19.19 0.66 0.21
N ASN A 105 20.52 0.61 0.38
CA ASN A 105 21.49 1.24 -0.52
C ASN A 105 21.47 0.61 -1.91
N GLU A 106 21.47 -0.70 -1.99
CA GLU A 106 21.42 -1.45 -3.25
C GLU A 106 20.08 -1.20 -3.96
N ILE A 107 18.99 -1.23 -3.20
CA ILE A 107 17.64 -0.93 -3.69
C ILE A 107 17.56 0.51 -4.21
N SER A 108 18.11 1.48 -3.48
CA SER A 108 18.16 2.88 -3.90
C SER A 108 18.98 3.06 -5.17
N TYR A 109 20.13 2.41 -5.28
CA TYR A 109 20.95 2.46 -6.49
C TYR A 109 20.25 1.82 -7.68
N LEU A 110 19.62 0.66 -7.50
CA LEU A 110 18.92 -0.07 -8.56
C LEU A 110 17.68 0.68 -9.07
N LEU A 111 16.91 1.31 -8.16
CA LEU A 111 15.65 1.98 -8.49
C LEU A 111 15.85 3.42 -8.93
N LEU A 112 16.70 4.17 -8.22
CA LEU A 112 16.80 5.61 -8.36
C LEU A 112 18.14 6.04 -9.02
N ASN A 113 19.01 5.06 -9.33
CA ASN A 113 20.35 5.26 -9.85
C ASN A 113 21.17 6.27 -9.02
N SER A 114 20.86 6.38 -7.73
CA SER A 114 21.50 7.29 -6.78
C SER A 114 21.36 6.75 -5.35
N THR A 115 22.39 6.90 -4.56
CA THR A 115 22.38 6.55 -3.13
C THR A 115 21.88 7.70 -2.24
N GLU A 116 21.76 8.90 -2.79
CA GLU A 116 21.31 10.08 -2.03
C GLU A 116 19.87 9.95 -1.52
N TYR A 117 19.04 9.17 -2.21
CA TYR A 117 17.62 8.97 -1.86
C TYR A 117 17.34 7.73 -0.99
N ASN A 118 18.40 7.14 -0.42
CA ASN A 118 18.28 5.97 0.45
C ASN A 118 17.31 6.19 1.63
N TYR A 119 17.28 7.41 2.20
CA TYR A 119 16.35 7.76 3.27
C TYR A 119 14.87 7.60 2.88
N LEU A 120 14.51 7.83 1.61
CA LEU A 120 13.15 7.65 1.14
C LEU A 120 12.74 6.16 1.15
N ILE A 121 13.66 5.29 0.76
CA ILE A 121 13.47 3.83 0.82
C ILE A 121 13.28 3.38 2.27
N ILE A 122 14.13 3.85 3.17
CA ILE A 122 14.06 3.52 4.61
C ILE A 122 12.73 3.98 5.21
N ILE A 123 12.30 5.22 4.95
CA ILE A 123 11.00 5.74 5.41
C ILE A 123 9.84 4.89 4.86
N THR A 124 9.91 4.50 3.60
CA THR A 124 8.90 3.64 2.99
C THR A 124 8.82 2.28 3.67
N LEU A 125 9.97 1.65 3.93
CA LEU A 125 10.05 0.35 4.59
C LEU A 125 9.55 0.40 6.04
N ILE A 126 9.80 1.49 6.76
CA ILE A 126 9.29 1.69 8.13
C ILE A 126 7.77 1.89 8.13
N ASN A 127 7.22 2.55 7.11
CA ASN A 127 5.76 2.72 6.96
C ASN A 127 5.01 1.45 6.55
N LEU A 128 5.69 0.45 6.06
CA LEU A 128 5.11 -0.79 5.52
C LEU A 128 4.17 -1.52 6.50
N PRO A 129 4.47 -1.69 7.80
CA PRO A 129 3.57 -2.33 8.75
C PRO A 129 2.32 -1.50 9.08
N PHE A 130 2.25 -0.23 8.65
CA PHE A 130 1.12 0.66 8.92
C PHE A 130 0.19 0.85 7.72
N THR A 131 0.47 0.21 6.59
CA THR A 131 -0.35 0.26 5.37
C THR A 131 -1.15 -1.01 5.17
#